data_022408f3cf5adaca34c87e6e60a17d67
#
_entry.id   022408f3cf5adaca34c87e6e60a17d67
#
_cell.length_a   1.000
_cell.length_b   1.000
_cell.length_c   1.000
_cell.angle_alpha   90.00
_cell.angle_beta   90.00
_cell.angle_gamma   90.00
#
_symmetry.space_group_name_H-M   'P 1'
#
loop_
_entity.id
_entity.type
_entity.pdbx_description
1 polymer ?
#
loop_
_entity_poly.entity_id
_entity_poly.type
_entity_poly.pdbx_seq_one_letter_code
_entity_poly.pdbx_strand_id
1 'polypeptide(L)'
;MIMTSTSPASSSPKLAALGFCGADDSVNHRHLILIGKSYPSVEWGILFRPDKEGQPRYATRQWVCRLAELLAQRGEATAANASPAIRLAAHLCGAHVNNLLSSSTDTSCANDIDTFLTELYNWGFRRVQVNATAVNGVHTENLGENATIQSFLRTTAAHTKLEFIVQKNEETLPLWNGLLAQEALPENIVFLHDESKGTGKEASAWSTDPQFVTSSRKIVGYAGGIKPANVAKVARDTMKACEKAGGKEFWIDMESGVRSKVISASGKGGGGGGEDVFDLSKCYQCIDTICELGLIKQPSGL
;
A
#
# COMPACT_ATOMS: atom_id res chain seq x y z
N MET A 1 46.94 -10.27 -23.31
CA MET A 1 45.56 -10.75 -23.50
C MET A 1 44.73 -10.16 -22.38
N ILE A 2 44.05 -9.02 -22.61
CA ILE A 2 43.24 -8.31 -21.57
C ILE A 2 41.87 -8.94 -21.66
N MET A 3 41.52 -9.72 -20.59
CA MET A 3 40.15 -10.21 -20.42
C MET A 3 39.26 -9.05 -19.96
N THR A 4 38.48 -8.51 -20.90
CA THR A 4 37.38 -7.59 -20.53
C THR A 4 36.27 -8.42 -19.89
N SER A 5 36.13 -8.32 -18.58
CA SER A 5 34.98 -8.87 -17.86
C SER A 5 33.76 -8.03 -18.23
N THR A 6 32.93 -8.52 -19.12
CA THR A 6 31.58 -7.97 -19.33
C THR A 6 30.75 -8.30 -18.08
N SER A 7 30.55 -7.33 -17.21
CA SER A 7 29.53 -7.43 -16.16
C SER A 7 28.18 -7.74 -16.82
N PRO A 8 27.40 -8.70 -16.29
CA PRO A 8 26.07 -8.96 -16.82
C PRO A 8 25.23 -7.68 -16.76
N ALA A 9 24.60 -7.31 -17.86
CA ALA A 9 23.72 -6.18 -17.94
C ALA A 9 22.66 -6.31 -16.82
N SER A 10 22.63 -5.36 -15.91
CA SER A 10 21.62 -5.30 -14.85
C SER A 10 20.24 -5.21 -15.52
N SER A 11 19.38 -6.19 -15.32
CA SER A 11 18.00 -6.10 -15.78
C SER A 11 17.30 -4.95 -15.08
N SER A 12 16.58 -4.11 -15.82
CA SER A 12 15.78 -3.00 -15.24
C SER A 12 14.85 -3.50 -14.15
N PRO A 13 14.64 -2.71 -13.08
CA PRO A 13 13.72 -3.06 -12.00
C PRO A 13 12.31 -3.38 -12.51
N LYS A 14 11.67 -4.39 -11.89
CA LYS A 14 10.34 -4.86 -12.24
C LYS A 14 9.28 -4.11 -11.42
N LEU A 15 8.19 -3.69 -12.07
CA LEU A 15 7.00 -3.22 -11.36
C LEU A 15 6.31 -4.40 -10.67
N ALA A 16 6.40 -4.44 -9.35
CA ALA A 16 5.85 -5.51 -8.51
C ALA A 16 4.36 -5.32 -8.24
N ALA A 17 3.92 -4.07 -8.07
CA ALA A 17 2.51 -3.75 -7.87
C ALA A 17 2.16 -2.35 -8.42
N LEU A 18 0.92 -2.24 -8.92
CA LEU A 18 0.24 -1.01 -9.25
C LEU A 18 -0.91 -0.85 -8.23
N GLY A 19 -0.68 -0.02 -7.21
CA GLY A 19 -1.58 0.13 -6.07
C GLY A 19 -2.63 1.22 -6.30
N PHE A 20 -3.88 0.89 -5.98
CA PHE A 20 -5.02 1.79 -5.95
C PHE A 20 -5.65 1.76 -4.57
N CYS A 21 -5.42 2.80 -3.78
CA CYS A 21 -5.84 2.91 -2.40
C CYS A 21 -7.19 3.61 -2.25
N GLY A 22 -7.97 3.22 -1.24
CA GLY A 22 -9.23 3.84 -0.88
C GLY A 22 -10.44 3.27 -1.59
N ALA A 23 -10.39 2.02 -2.05
CA ALA A 23 -11.59 1.30 -2.45
C ALA A 23 -12.50 1.11 -1.23
N ASP A 24 -13.78 1.42 -1.39
CA ASP A 24 -14.78 1.51 -0.32
C ASP A 24 -16.16 1.02 -0.79
N ASP A 25 -17.17 1.23 0.03
CA ASP A 25 -18.56 0.79 -0.21
C ASP A 25 -19.19 1.35 -1.52
N SER A 26 -18.58 2.35 -2.14
CA SER A 26 -19.01 2.86 -3.46
C SER A 26 -18.67 1.91 -4.62
N VAL A 27 -17.85 0.86 -4.39
CA VAL A 27 -17.37 -0.04 -5.43
C VAL A 27 -17.95 -1.45 -5.26
N ASN A 28 -18.41 -2.03 -6.38
CA ASN A 28 -18.82 -3.42 -6.39
C ASN A 28 -17.60 -4.36 -6.34
N HIS A 29 -17.55 -5.23 -5.34
CA HIS A 29 -16.49 -6.22 -5.12
C HIS A 29 -16.13 -7.04 -6.37
N ARG A 30 -17.14 -7.37 -7.20
CA ARG A 30 -16.93 -8.18 -8.42
C ARG A 30 -16.03 -7.47 -9.42
N HIS A 31 -16.11 -6.14 -9.50
CA HIS A 31 -15.22 -5.36 -10.37
C HIS A 31 -13.78 -5.44 -9.89
N LEU A 32 -13.53 -5.30 -8.57
CA LEU A 32 -12.19 -5.44 -8.01
C LEU A 32 -11.61 -6.83 -8.31
N ILE A 33 -12.43 -7.88 -8.13
CA ILE A 33 -12.02 -9.27 -8.37
C ILE A 33 -11.71 -9.50 -9.85
N LEU A 34 -12.56 -9.02 -10.77
CA LEU A 34 -12.34 -9.18 -12.21
C LEU A 34 -11.06 -8.46 -12.67
N ILE A 35 -10.86 -7.20 -12.25
CA ILE A 35 -9.66 -6.43 -12.59
C ILE A 35 -8.42 -7.10 -12.01
N GLY A 36 -8.42 -7.46 -10.72
CA GLY A 36 -7.27 -8.08 -10.07
C GLY A 36 -6.87 -9.42 -10.71
N LYS A 37 -7.85 -10.20 -11.21
CA LYS A 37 -7.58 -11.43 -11.96
C LYS A 37 -7.02 -11.16 -13.35
N SER A 38 -7.56 -10.17 -14.04
CA SER A 38 -7.09 -9.78 -15.37
C SER A 38 -5.70 -9.16 -15.32
N TYR A 39 -5.39 -8.46 -14.25
CA TYR A 39 -4.13 -7.75 -14.04
C TYR A 39 -3.51 -8.13 -12.68
N PRO A 40 -2.77 -9.24 -12.58
CA PRO A 40 -2.25 -9.74 -11.30
C PRO A 40 -1.27 -8.81 -10.56
N SER A 41 -0.76 -7.78 -11.23
CA SER A 41 0.06 -6.73 -10.61
C SER A 41 -0.78 -5.61 -9.99
N VAL A 42 -2.09 -5.56 -10.23
CA VAL A 42 -2.98 -4.59 -9.56
C VAL A 42 -3.17 -4.98 -8.10
N GLU A 43 -3.02 -4.00 -7.21
CA GLU A 43 -3.21 -4.16 -5.77
C GLU A 43 -4.25 -3.16 -5.28
N TRP A 44 -5.23 -3.64 -4.51
CA TRP A 44 -6.28 -2.82 -3.94
C TRP A 44 -5.94 -2.47 -2.50
N GLY A 45 -5.75 -1.17 -2.22
CA GLY A 45 -5.55 -0.63 -0.90
C GLY A 45 -6.89 -0.32 -0.23
N ILE A 46 -7.15 -0.90 0.94
CA ILE A 46 -8.33 -0.64 1.75
C ILE A 46 -7.90 0.10 3.01
N LEU A 47 -8.49 1.27 3.25
CA LEU A 47 -8.19 2.08 4.43
C LEU A 47 -9.01 1.61 5.63
N PHE A 48 -8.33 1.33 6.72
CA PHE A 48 -8.91 0.95 8.02
C PHE A 48 -8.67 2.07 9.03
N ARG A 49 -9.71 2.81 9.33
CA ARG A 49 -9.72 3.89 10.32
C ARG A 49 -11.02 3.84 11.11
N PRO A 50 -11.02 3.29 12.34
CA PRO A 50 -12.26 3.00 13.08
C PRO A 50 -13.19 4.19 13.30
N ASP A 51 -12.63 5.39 13.56
CA ASP A 51 -13.41 6.62 13.76
C ASP A 51 -14.02 7.19 12.47
N LYS A 52 -13.69 6.62 11.30
CA LYS A 52 -14.19 7.05 9.99
C LYS A 52 -14.81 5.92 9.17
N GLU A 53 -14.98 4.74 9.74
CA GLU A 53 -15.58 3.61 9.04
C GLU A 53 -16.92 3.98 8.38
N GLY A 54 -17.09 3.61 7.12
CA GLY A 54 -18.27 3.93 6.30
C GLY A 54 -18.33 5.34 5.73
N GLN A 55 -17.35 6.20 6.06
CA GLN A 55 -17.18 7.48 5.34
C GLN A 55 -16.45 7.22 4.00
N PRO A 56 -16.54 8.15 3.03
CA PRO A 56 -15.79 8.04 1.78
C PRO A 56 -14.31 7.72 2.02
N ARG A 57 -13.75 6.76 1.28
CA ARG A 57 -12.40 6.16 1.38
C ARG A 57 -12.25 5.06 2.44
N TYR A 58 -13.09 5.03 3.47
CA TYR A 58 -12.97 4.12 4.61
C TYR A 58 -14.08 3.07 4.53
N ALA A 59 -13.74 1.92 3.94
CA ALA A 59 -14.70 0.83 3.76
C ALA A 59 -15.29 0.36 5.11
N THR A 60 -16.58 -0.01 5.08
CA THR A 60 -17.18 -0.68 6.24
C THR A 60 -16.59 -2.07 6.42
N ARG A 61 -16.49 -2.53 7.69
CA ARG A 61 -16.11 -3.91 8.00
C ARG A 61 -17.01 -4.91 7.26
N GLN A 62 -18.31 -4.61 7.14
CA GLN A 62 -19.27 -5.46 6.42
C GLN A 62 -18.87 -5.61 4.94
N TRP A 63 -18.48 -4.51 4.29
CA TRP A 63 -18.05 -4.53 2.90
C TRP A 63 -16.76 -5.37 2.74
N VAL A 64 -15.79 -5.22 3.65
CA VAL A 64 -14.54 -6.00 3.61
C VAL A 64 -14.81 -7.48 3.83
N CYS A 65 -15.64 -7.85 4.82
CA CYS A 65 -16.03 -9.24 5.05
C CYS A 65 -16.69 -9.85 3.80
N ARG A 66 -17.56 -9.09 3.12
CA ARG A 66 -18.19 -9.55 1.88
C ARG A 66 -17.18 -9.79 0.76
N LEU A 67 -16.17 -8.93 0.62
CA LEU A 67 -15.07 -9.16 -0.33
C LEU A 67 -14.33 -10.46 0.01
N ALA A 68 -13.98 -10.67 1.27
CA ALA A 68 -13.29 -11.87 1.74
C ALA A 68 -14.11 -13.16 1.48
N GLU A 69 -15.42 -13.13 1.76
CA GLU A 69 -16.33 -14.24 1.46
C GLU A 69 -16.34 -14.60 -0.04
N LEU A 70 -16.42 -13.58 -0.91
CA LEU A 70 -16.44 -13.80 -2.36
C LEU A 70 -15.12 -14.39 -2.87
N LEU A 71 -14.00 -14.06 -2.25
CA LEU A 71 -12.70 -14.66 -2.54
C LEU A 71 -12.62 -16.10 -2.04
N ALA A 72 -13.12 -16.37 -0.83
CA ALA A 72 -13.14 -17.72 -0.24
C ALA A 72 -14.02 -18.70 -1.00
N GLN A 73 -15.23 -18.28 -1.44
CA GLN A 73 -16.17 -19.11 -2.20
C GLN A 73 -15.59 -19.64 -3.52
N ARG A 74 -14.55 -18.98 -4.05
CA ARG A 74 -13.88 -19.37 -5.29
C ARG A 74 -12.67 -20.29 -5.08
N GLY A 75 -12.46 -20.78 -3.85
CA GLY A 75 -11.30 -21.61 -3.49
C GLY A 75 -9.97 -20.87 -3.44
N GLU A 76 -10.02 -19.54 -3.49
CA GLU A 76 -8.85 -18.68 -3.72
C GLU A 76 -8.20 -18.17 -2.41
N ALA A 77 -8.92 -18.28 -1.28
CA ALA A 77 -8.44 -17.80 0.02
C ALA A 77 -7.90 -18.89 0.95
N THR A 78 -8.16 -20.18 0.68
CA THR A 78 -8.04 -21.24 1.69
C THR A 78 -6.78 -22.09 1.62
N ALA A 79 -5.97 -21.97 0.58
CA ALA A 79 -4.70 -22.69 0.55
C ALA A 79 -3.61 -21.83 1.22
N ALA A 80 -3.08 -22.27 2.35
CA ALA A 80 -2.05 -21.57 3.12
C ALA A 80 -0.79 -21.20 2.31
N ASN A 81 -0.63 -21.74 1.10
CA ASN A 81 0.48 -21.53 0.18
C ASN A 81 0.06 -21.07 -1.23
N ALA A 82 -1.22 -20.83 -1.50
CA ALA A 82 -1.65 -20.31 -2.79
C ALA A 82 -1.48 -18.77 -2.84
N SER A 83 -0.97 -18.27 -3.95
CA SER A 83 -1.01 -16.84 -4.21
C SER A 83 -2.48 -16.38 -4.22
N PRO A 84 -2.84 -15.30 -3.51
CA PRO A 84 -4.20 -14.81 -3.51
C PRO A 84 -4.64 -14.45 -4.93
N ALA A 85 -5.90 -14.70 -5.27
CA ALA A 85 -6.46 -14.43 -6.58
C ALA A 85 -6.37 -12.96 -7.01
N ILE A 86 -6.36 -12.08 -6.03
CA ILE A 86 -6.13 -10.63 -6.18
C ILE A 86 -5.22 -10.16 -5.06
N ARG A 87 -4.54 -9.06 -5.27
CA ARG A 87 -3.67 -8.48 -4.26
C ARG A 87 -4.45 -7.47 -3.43
N LEU A 88 -4.35 -7.61 -2.10
CA LEU A 88 -4.97 -6.71 -1.13
C LEU A 88 -3.90 -6.16 -0.18
N ALA A 89 -3.91 -4.84 0.03
CA ALA A 89 -3.12 -4.14 1.03
C ALA A 89 -4.05 -3.45 2.03
N ALA A 90 -3.85 -3.69 3.33
CA ALA A 90 -4.55 -2.99 4.39
C ALA A 90 -3.78 -1.72 4.75
N HIS A 91 -4.40 -0.56 4.59
CA HIS A 91 -3.81 0.73 4.95
C HIS A 91 -4.35 1.15 6.31
N LEU A 92 -3.56 0.90 7.36
CA LEU A 92 -3.95 1.17 8.75
C LEU A 92 -3.79 2.65 9.08
N CYS A 93 -4.80 3.19 9.77
CA CYS A 93 -4.85 4.58 10.24
C CYS A 93 -5.39 4.65 11.67
N GLY A 94 -5.20 5.78 12.34
CA GLY A 94 -5.78 6.09 13.64
C GLY A 94 -5.46 5.05 14.71
N ALA A 95 -6.49 4.57 15.40
CA ALA A 95 -6.35 3.65 16.52
C ALA A 95 -5.59 2.36 16.17
N HIS A 96 -5.75 1.82 14.94
CA HIS A 96 -5.01 0.62 14.55
C HIS A 96 -3.49 0.85 14.52
N VAL A 97 -3.04 2.02 14.02
CA VAL A 97 -1.61 2.36 14.02
C VAL A 97 -1.14 2.69 15.43
N ASN A 98 -1.94 3.44 16.21
CA ASN A 98 -1.59 3.75 17.59
C ASN A 98 -1.41 2.47 18.42
N ASN A 99 -2.27 1.46 18.25
CA ASN A 99 -2.15 0.18 18.94
C ASN A 99 -0.94 -0.62 18.45
N LEU A 100 -0.69 -0.62 17.12
CA LEU A 100 0.47 -1.29 16.51
C LEU A 100 1.81 -0.73 17.03
N LEU A 101 1.86 0.59 17.24
CA LEU A 101 3.05 1.30 17.71
C LEU A 101 3.10 1.48 19.24
N SER A 102 2.07 1.02 19.96
CA SER A 102 2.00 1.18 21.41
C SER A 102 3.09 0.37 22.10
N SER A 103 3.83 1.04 22.96
CA SER A 103 4.76 0.42 23.90
C SER A 103 4.10 -0.02 25.20
N SER A 104 2.77 0.15 25.31
CA SER A 104 2.02 -0.20 26.52
C SER A 104 2.14 -1.68 26.85
N THR A 105 2.34 -1.98 28.13
CA THR A 105 2.28 -3.34 28.67
C THR A 105 0.83 -3.82 28.87
N ASP A 106 -0.14 -2.97 28.52
CA ASP A 106 -1.54 -3.36 28.53
C ASP A 106 -1.80 -4.39 27.43
N THR A 107 -1.96 -5.63 27.89
CA THR A 107 -2.16 -6.80 27.03
C THR A 107 -3.46 -6.73 26.22
N SER A 108 -4.42 -5.88 26.59
CA SER A 108 -5.68 -5.73 25.86
C SER A 108 -5.45 -5.08 24.49
N CYS A 109 -4.72 -3.97 24.43
CA CYS A 109 -4.41 -3.28 23.17
C CYS A 109 -3.52 -4.12 22.24
N ALA A 110 -2.54 -4.83 22.81
CA ALA A 110 -1.65 -5.72 22.03
C ALA A 110 -2.46 -6.89 21.43
N ASN A 111 -3.33 -7.52 22.22
CA ASN A 111 -4.17 -8.62 21.74
C ASN A 111 -5.16 -8.16 20.65
N ASP A 112 -5.67 -6.93 20.73
CA ASP A 112 -6.59 -6.37 19.74
C ASP A 112 -5.91 -6.22 18.37
N ILE A 113 -4.68 -5.70 18.33
CA ILE A 113 -3.98 -5.50 17.05
C ILE A 113 -3.52 -6.84 16.45
N ASP A 114 -3.03 -7.78 17.25
CA ASP A 114 -2.61 -9.11 16.78
C ASP A 114 -3.81 -9.90 16.25
N THR A 115 -4.95 -9.80 16.92
CA THR A 115 -6.22 -10.39 16.45
C THR A 115 -6.62 -9.78 15.11
N PHE A 116 -6.57 -8.46 14.98
CA PHE A 116 -6.93 -7.77 13.75
C PHE A 116 -5.98 -8.10 12.59
N LEU A 117 -4.68 -8.17 12.82
CA LEU A 117 -3.70 -8.59 11.80
C LEU A 117 -3.95 -10.03 11.33
N THR A 118 -4.34 -10.92 12.26
CA THR A 118 -4.73 -12.29 11.93
C THR A 118 -6.00 -12.32 11.09
N GLU A 119 -7.00 -11.50 11.40
CA GLU A 119 -8.21 -11.36 10.58
C GLU A 119 -7.88 -10.85 9.18
N LEU A 120 -7.05 -9.81 9.06
CA LEU A 120 -6.61 -9.29 7.75
C LEU A 120 -5.98 -10.39 6.90
N TYR A 121 -5.07 -11.19 7.48
CA TYR A 121 -4.49 -12.31 6.77
C TYR A 121 -5.56 -13.33 6.30
N ASN A 122 -6.51 -13.66 7.16
CA ASN A 122 -7.61 -14.59 6.85
C ASN A 122 -8.57 -14.02 5.79
N TRP A 123 -8.74 -12.70 5.71
CA TRP A 123 -9.50 -12.02 4.65
C TRP A 123 -8.76 -11.91 3.32
N GLY A 124 -7.52 -12.40 3.25
CA GLY A 124 -6.74 -12.43 2.01
C GLY A 124 -5.74 -11.28 1.86
N PHE A 125 -5.63 -10.38 2.83
CA PHE A 125 -4.59 -9.36 2.81
C PHE A 125 -3.21 -10.01 2.98
N ARG A 126 -2.23 -9.46 2.30
CA ARG A 126 -0.82 -9.90 2.40
C ARG A 126 0.12 -8.74 2.68
N ARG A 127 -0.35 -7.51 2.59
CA ARG A 127 0.41 -6.29 2.87
C ARG A 127 -0.36 -5.40 3.84
N VAL A 128 0.38 -4.76 4.73
CA VAL A 128 -0.14 -3.84 5.75
C VAL A 128 0.66 -2.55 5.68
N GLN A 129 0.05 -1.47 5.23
CA GLN A 129 0.67 -0.15 5.23
C GLN A 129 0.37 0.59 6.53
N VAL A 130 1.40 1.11 7.14
CA VAL A 130 1.35 1.85 8.41
C VAL A 130 1.37 3.34 8.11
N ASN A 131 0.19 3.96 8.11
CA ASN A 131 0.03 5.40 7.83
C ASN A 131 0.25 6.23 9.10
N ALA A 132 1.50 6.29 9.56
CA ALA A 132 1.89 6.86 10.86
C ALA A 132 2.01 8.40 10.84
N THR A 133 0.99 9.11 10.30
CA THR A 133 0.95 10.58 10.24
C THR A 133 -0.24 11.16 10.98
N ALA A 134 -0.15 12.39 11.46
CA ALA A 134 -1.22 13.06 12.21
C ALA A 134 -2.51 13.22 11.38
N VAL A 135 -2.41 13.46 10.08
CA VAL A 135 -3.57 13.55 9.19
C VAL A 135 -4.36 12.24 9.16
N ASN A 136 -3.68 11.11 9.37
CA ASN A 136 -4.28 9.78 9.49
C ASN A 136 -4.76 9.45 10.91
N GLY A 137 -4.71 10.40 11.85
CA GLY A 137 -5.19 10.23 13.22
C GLY A 137 -4.23 9.48 14.14
N VAL A 138 -2.93 9.55 13.84
CA VAL A 138 -1.89 8.87 14.62
C VAL A 138 -1.21 9.85 15.56
N HIS A 139 -0.89 9.38 16.78
CA HIS A 139 -0.08 10.09 17.75
C HIS A 139 1.39 9.98 17.32
N THR A 140 1.98 11.10 16.90
CA THR A 140 3.31 11.09 16.27
C THR A 140 4.46 11.43 17.24
N GLU A 141 4.12 11.78 18.47
CA GLU A 141 5.07 12.28 19.47
C GLU A 141 6.14 11.26 19.86
N ASN A 142 5.75 9.96 19.87
CA ASN A 142 6.59 8.87 20.39
C ASN A 142 7.13 7.95 19.29
N LEU A 143 7.01 8.30 18.01
CA LEU A 143 7.39 7.45 16.88
C LEU A 143 8.86 6.99 16.91
N GLY A 144 9.75 7.79 17.50
CA GLY A 144 11.18 7.49 17.61
C GLY A 144 11.61 6.81 18.91
N GLU A 145 10.70 6.60 19.84
CA GLU A 145 11.03 5.95 21.09
C GLU A 145 11.44 4.50 20.88
N ASN A 146 12.51 4.06 21.57
CA ASN A 146 12.99 2.67 21.45
C ASN A 146 11.88 1.66 21.78
N ALA A 147 11.05 1.94 22.78
CA ALA A 147 9.93 1.08 23.16
C ALA A 147 8.91 0.91 22.01
N THR A 148 8.60 1.99 21.29
CA THR A 148 7.73 1.99 20.09
C THR A 148 8.36 1.15 18.96
N ILE A 149 9.65 1.38 18.68
CA ILE A 149 10.39 0.63 17.65
C ILE A 149 10.38 -0.87 17.98
N GLN A 150 10.71 -1.24 19.23
CA GLN A 150 10.75 -2.65 19.65
C GLN A 150 9.36 -3.29 19.66
N SER A 151 8.30 -2.55 19.96
CA SER A 151 6.92 -3.04 19.87
C SER A 151 6.56 -3.38 18.42
N PHE A 152 6.83 -2.45 17.50
CA PHE A 152 6.61 -2.67 16.06
C PHE A 152 7.37 -3.89 15.54
N LEU A 153 8.65 -4.01 15.89
CA LEU A 153 9.50 -5.14 15.48
C LEU A 153 8.98 -6.48 16.01
N ARG A 154 8.53 -6.54 17.26
CA ARG A 154 7.92 -7.77 17.82
C ARG A 154 6.67 -8.18 17.06
N THR A 155 5.76 -7.23 16.78
CA THR A 155 4.53 -7.51 16.04
C THR A 155 4.84 -7.96 14.61
N THR A 156 5.74 -7.28 13.91
CA THR A 156 6.11 -7.68 12.53
C THR A 156 6.76 -9.06 12.50
N ALA A 157 7.60 -9.40 13.48
CA ALA A 157 8.22 -10.71 13.61
C ALA A 157 7.21 -11.83 13.92
N ALA A 158 6.12 -11.53 14.65
CA ALA A 158 5.03 -12.48 14.92
C ALA A 158 4.17 -12.74 13.68
N HIS A 159 4.03 -11.76 12.77
CA HIS A 159 3.16 -11.81 11.59
C HIS A 159 3.96 -11.92 10.28
N THR A 160 4.86 -12.89 10.17
CA THR A 160 5.78 -13.08 9.02
C THR A 160 5.09 -13.33 7.68
N LYS A 161 3.80 -13.67 7.68
CA LYS A 161 2.99 -13.85 6.47
C LYS A 161 2.42 -12.54 5.91
N LEU A 162 2.56 -11.44 6.63
CA LEU A 162 2.20 -10.09 6.22
C LEU A 162 3.47 -9.29 5.92
N GLU A 163 3.50 -8.57 4.82
CA GLU A 163 4.52 -7.57 4.51
C GLU A 163 4.08 -6.21 5.06
N PHE A 164 4.90 -5.62 5.93
CA PHE A 164 4.61 -4.31 6.53
C PHE A 164 5.28 -3.20 5.75
N ILE A 165 4.48 -2.24 5.29
CA ILE A 165 4.92 -1.08 4.53
C ILE A 165 5.03 0.11 5.49
N VAL A 166 6.23 0.64 5.67
CA VAL A 166 6.49 1.84 6.46
C VAL A 166 6.59 3.04 5.53
N GLN A 167 5.72 4.05 5.74
CA GLN A 167 5.83 5.29 4.99
C GLN A 167 7.08 6.06 5.39
N LYS A 168 7.86 6.49 4.40
CA LYS A 168 9.01 7.35 4.55
C LYS A 168 8.66 8.75 4.08
N ASN A 169 8.50 9.65 5.02
CA ASN A 169 8.36 11.09 4.83
C ASN A 169 9.00 11.83 6.03
N GLU A 170 8.91 13.14 6.04
CA GLU A 170 9.48 13.97 7.11
C GLU A 170 8.80 13.71 8.47
N GLU A 171 7.48 13.55 8.49
CA GLU A 171 6.72 13.36 9.73
C GLU A 171 6.99 11.99 10.38
N THR A 172 7.18 10.95 9.57
CA THR A 172 7.49 9.60 10.04
C THR A 172 8.99 9.34 10.21
N LEU A 173 9.83 10.38 10.04
CA LEU A 173 11.29 10.29 10.17
C LEU A 173 11.74 9.60 11.46
N PRO A 174 11.18 9.89 12.65
CA PRO A 174 11.63 9.22 13.87
C PRO A 174 11.42 7.70 13.83
N LEU A 175 10.30 7.24 13.25
CA LEU A 175 9.99 5.82 13.13
C LEU A 175 10.95 5.11 12.17
N TRP A 176 11.02 5.57 10.90
CA TRP A 176 11.84 4.86 9.91
C TRP A 176 13.33 4.97 10.20
N ASN A 177 13.80 6.07 10.79
CA ASN A 177 15.19 6.21 11.22
C ASN A 177 15.52 5.26 12.37
N GLY A 178 14.63 5.14 13.36
CA GLY A 178 14.77 4.17 14.45
C GLY A 178 14.77 2.72 13.96
N LEU A 179 14.01 2.39 12.93
CA LEU A 179 14.02 1.07 12.29
C LEU A 179 15.33 0.81 11.56
N LEU A 180 15.82 1.76 10.76
CA LEU A 180 17.08 1.61 10.02
C LEU A 180 18.33 1.58 10.92
N ALA A 181 18.23 2.08 12.14
CA ALA A 181 19.28 2.01 13.14
C ALA A 181 19.42 0.61 13.79
N GLN A 182 18.48 -0.32 13.53
CA GLN A 182 18.58 -1.68 14.04
C GLN A 182 19.66 -2.48 13.30
N GLU A 183 20.29 -3.43 13.97
CA GLU A 183 21.33 -4.30 13.38
C GLU A 183 20.81 -5.09 12.17
N ALA A 184 19.56 -5.55 12.24
CA ALA A 184 18.85 -6.19 11.13
C ALA A 184 17.37 -5.87 11.16
N LEU A 185 16.79 -5.60 9.99
CA LEU A 185 15.35 -5.47 9.83
C LEU A 185 14.73 -6.83 9.47
N PRO A 186 13.53 -7.15 9.99
CA PRO A 186 12.74 -8.26 9.50
C PRO A 186 12.53 -8.21 7.99
N GLU A 187 12.63 -9.34 7.30
CA GLU A 187 12.47 -9.47 5.84
C GLU A 187 11.10 -8.98 5.32
N ASN A 188 10.11 -8.94 6.18
CA ASN A 188 8.76 -8.50 5.87
C ASN A 188 8.50 -7.01 6.14
N ILE A 189 9.55 -6.20 6.36
CA ILE A 189 9.45 -4.74 6.44
C ILE A 189 10.00 -4.12 5.16
N VAL A 190 9.17 -3.31 4.50
CA VAL A 190 9.52 -2.58 3.28
C VAL A 190 9.13 -1.09 3.42
N PHE A 191 9.75 -0.23 2.62
CA PHE A 191 9.54 1.21 2.71
C PHE A 191 8.80 1.77 1.49
N LEU A 192 7.91 2.72 1.75
CA LEU A 192 7.18 3.51 0.76
C LEU A 192 7.59 4.98 0.87
N HIS A 193 8.21 5.52 -0.17
CA HIS A 193 8.44 6.96 -0.26
C HIS A 193 7.14 7.68 -0.58
N ASP A 194 6.59 8.40 0.41
CA ASP A 194 5.38 9.22 0.28
C ASP A 194 5.63 10.62 0.83
N GLU A 195 6.20 11.50 0.02
CA GLU A 195 6.43 12.89 0.39
C GLU A 195 5.13 13.70 0.50
N SER A 196 4.02 13.19 -0.02
CA SER A 196 2.72 13.88 0.04
C SER A 196 2.11 13.87 1.45
N LYS A 197 2.57 13.00 2.35
CA LYS A 197 2.03 12.82 3.70
C LYS A 197 0.52 12.54 3.69
N GLY A 198 0.01 11.85 2.67
CA GLY A 198 -1.42 11.60 2.47
C GLY A 198 -2.22 12.79 1.93
N THR A 199 -1.58 13.92 1.57
CA THR A 199 -2.28 15.11 1.04
C THR A 199 -2.52 15.07 -0.47
N GLY A 200 -2.00 14.05 -1.17
CA GLY A 200 -2.14 13.90 -2.63
C GLY A 200 -1.32 14.89 -3.45
N LYS A 201 -0.38 15.61 -2.85
CA LYS A 201 0.56 16.48 -3.58
C LYS A 201 1.53 15.64 -4.39
N GLU A 202 1.86 16.12 -5.59
CA GLU A 202 2.85 15.46 -6.45
C GLU A 202 4.24 15.54 -5.79
N ALA A 203 4.96 14.41 -5.78
CA ALA A 203 6.32 14.37 -5.26
C ALA A 203 7.26 15.22 -6.13
N SER A 204 8.12 15.99 -5.50
CA SER A 204 9.10 16.85 -6.19
C SER A 204 10.25 16.03 -6.80
N ALA A 205 10.62 14.92 -6.16
CA ALA A 205 11.64 14.00 -6.59
C ALA A 205 11.38 12.59 -6.05
N TRP A 206 11.96 11.58 -6.67
CA TRP A 206 11.89 10.20 -6.21
C TRP A 206 13.22 9.81 -5.55
N SER A 207 13.17 9.30 -4.34
CA SER A 207 14.37 8.93 -3.60
C SER A 207 15.14 7.81 -4.29
N THR A 208 16.46 7.97 -4.31
CA THR A 208 17.43 6.99 -4.83
C THR A 208 18.30 6.42 -3.72
N ASP A 209 17.90 6.59 -2.46
CA ASP A 209 18.67 6.17 -1.30
C ASP A 209 18.59 4.65 -1.10
N PRO A 210 19.73 3.94 -1.14
CA PRO A 210 19.77 2.48 -1.10
C PRO A 210 19.34 1.89 0.24
N GLN A 211 19.38 2.65 1.35
CA GLN A 211 18.97 2.16 2.67
C GLN A 211 17.50 1.74 2.73
N PHE A 212 16.65 2.26 1.84
CA PHE A 212 15.23 1.93 1.77
C PHE A 212 14.90 0.77 0.83
N VAL A 213 15.90 0.22 0.16
CA VAL A 213 15.76 -0.99 -0.66
C VAL A 213 15.99 -2.21 0.24
N THR A 214 14.91 -2.67 0.84
CA THR A 214 14.95 -3.72 1.87
C THR A 214 14.44 -5.05 1.35
N SER A 215 14.47 -6.06 2.22
CA SER A 215 14.14 -7.45 1.97
C SER A 215 15.05 -8.16 0.94
N SER A 216 15.00 -9.46 0.89
CA SER A 216 15.68 -10.29 -0.11
C SER A 216 15.23 -9.97 -1.55
N ARG A 217 14.01 -9.43 -1.72
CA ARG A 217 13.47 -8.96 -3.01
C ARG A 217 14.10 -7.66 -3.50
N LYS A 218 14.78 -6.90 -2.65
CA LYS A 218 15.33 -5.56 -2.95
C LYS A 218 14.25 -4.64 -3.51
N ILE A 219 13.16 -4.48 -2.77
CA ILE A 219 11.95 -3.76 -3.19
C ILE A 219 11.82 -2.41 -2.47
N VAL A 220 11.26 -1.43 -3.15
CA VAL A 220 10.91 -0.11 -2.62
C VAL A 220 9.64 0.44 -3.27
N GLY A 221 8.83 1.18 -2.51
CA GLY A 221 7.60 1.79 -2.98
C GLY A 221 7.69 3.30 -3.18
N TYR A 222 6.80 3.82 -4.03
CA TYR A 222 6.68 5.23 -4.32
C TYR A 222 5.22 5.65 -4.37
N ALA A 223 4.89 6.73 -3.67
CA ALA A 223 3.56 7.35 -3.65
C ALA A 223 3.67 8.87 -3.64
N GLY A 224 2.56 9.55 -3.89
CA GLY A 224 2.47 11.00 -3.86
C GLY A 224 1.98 11.62 -5.15
N GLY A 225 0.72 12.04 -5.18
CA GLY A 225 0.09 12.78 -6.28
C GLY A 225 -0.01 12.04 -7.61
N ILE A 226 0.08 10.72 -7.60
CA ILE A 226 -0.01 9.88 -8.81
C ILE A 226 -1.46 9.82 -9.28
N LYS A 227 -1.67 10.00 -10.59
CA LYS A 227 -2.98 10.07 -11.25
C LYS A 227 -2.86 9.70 -12.73
N PRO A 228 -3.94 9.43 -13.47
CA PRO A 228 -3.86 9.07 -14.89
C PRO A 228 -2.99 10.00 -15.73
N ALA A 229 -3.08 11.31 -15.49
CA ALA A 229 -2.36 12.31 -16.26
C ALA A 229 -0.82 12.26 -16.12
N ASN A 230 -0.28 11.66 -15.05
CA ASN A 230 1.16 11.63 -14.79
C ASN A 230 1.73 10.21 -14.58
N VAL A 231 0.90 9.17 -14.52
CA VAL A 231 1.32 7.81 -14.18
C VAL A 231 2.44 7.27 -15.09
N ALA A 232 2.40 7.60 -16.38
CA ALA A 232 3.44 7.18 -17.35
C ALA A 232 4.82 7.76 -17.00
N LYS A 233 4.86 9.05 -16.65
CA LYS A 233 6.09 9.74 -16.23
C LYS A 233 6.57 9.18 -14.90
N VAL A 234 5.68 9.07 -13.93
CA VAL A 234 5.98 8.57 -12.59
C VAL A 234 6.56 7.17 -12.66
N ALA A 235 5.95 6.25 -13.40
CA ALA A 235 6.42 4.87 -13.53
C ALA A 235 7.86 4.79 -14.09
N ARG A 236 8.19 5.61 -15.12
CA ARG A 236 9.55 5.67 -15.67
C ARG A 236 10.55 6.25 -14.69
N ASP A 237 10.17 7.31 -13.97
CA ASP A 237 11.06 8.01 -13.04
C ASP A 237 11.31 7.19 -11.79
N THR A 238 10.29 6.54 -11.25
CA THR A 238 10.41 5.64 -10.07
C THR A 238 11.20 4.37 -10.42
N MET A 239 11.05 3.82 -11.61
CA MET A 239 11.88 2.71 -12.07
C MET A 239 13.35 3.09 -12.10
N LYS A 240 13.70 4.27 -12.66
CA LYS A 240 15.08 4.78 -12.65
C LYS A 240 15.59 5.08 -11.22
N ALA A 241 14.74 5.60 -10.36
CA ALA A 241 15.09 5.85 -8.96
C ALA A 241 15.38 4.54 -8.22
N CYS A 242 14.54 3.53 -8.40
CA CYS A 242 14.75 2.18 -7.86
C CYS A 242 16.06 1.57 -8.36
N GLU A 243 16.36 1.66 -9.67
CA GLU A 243 17.60 1.18 -10.25
C GLU A 243 18.83 1.85 -9.62
N LYS A 244 18.82 3.17 -9.51
CA LYS A 244 19.88 3.94 -8.86
C LYS A 244 20.08 3.57 -7.38
N ALA A 245 19.00 3.25 -6.68
CA ALA A 245 19.04 2.76 -5.30
C ALA A 245 19.54 1.29 -5.19
N GLY A 246 19.79 0.59 -6.30
CA GLY A 246 20.17 -0.82 -6.31
C GLY A 246 18.99 -1.78 -6.10
N GLY A 247 17.75 -1.31 -6.27
CA GLY A 247 16.54 -2.10 -6.19
C GLY A 247 16.34 -2.99 -7.42
N LYS A 248 15.60 -4.07 -7.22
CA LYS A 248 15.21 -5.02 -8.28
C LYS A 248 13.72 -4.99 -8.56
N GLU A 249 12.94 -4.60 -7.58
CA GLU A 249 11.49 -4.46 -7.68
C GLU A 249 11.05 -3.11 -7.10
N PHE A 250 9.99 -2.56 -7.67
CA PHE A 250 9.34 -1.37 -7.12
C PHE A 250 7.83 -1.49 -7.26
N TRP A 251 7.09 -0.70 -6.47
CA TRP A 251 5.67 -0.49 -6.67
C TRP A 251 5.34 1.00 -6.64
N ILE A 252 4.24 1.36 -7.26
CA ILE A 252 3.65 2.70 -7.15
C ILE A 252 2.26 2.58 -6.55
N ASP A 253 1.92 3.51 -5.67
CA ASP A 253 0.64 3.54 -4.98
C ASP A 253 -0.03 4.91 -5.13
N MET A 254 -1.34 4.91 -5.33
CA MET A 254 -2.14 6.11 -5.54
C MET A 254 -3.49 6.04 -4.85
N GLU A 255 -3.92 7.17 -4.29
CA GLU A 255 -5.20 7.29 -3.59
C GLU A 255 -6.06 8.40 -4.19
N SER A 256 -5.74 9.65 -3.90
CA SER A 256 -6.57 10.80 -4.34
C SER A 256 -6.66 10.93 -5.86
N GLY A 257 -5.65 10.47 -6.60
CA GLY A 257 -5.60 10.50 -8.06
C GLY A 257 -6.61 9.59 -8.75
N VAL A 258 -7.15 8.59 -8.04
CA VAL A 258 -8.14 7.62 -8.56
C VAL A 258 -9.52 7.81 -7.93
N ARG A 259 -9.79 8.99 -7.40
CA ARG A 259 -11.11 9.36 -6.88
C ARG A 259 -11.73 10.47 -7.70
N SER A 260 -13.06 10.56 -7.68
CA SER A 260 -13.85 11.58 -8.36
C SER A 260 -14.94 12.12 -7.44
N LYS A 261 -15.31 13.39 -7.67
CA LYS A 261 -16.49 13.98 -7.04
C LYS A 261 -17.68 13.84 -7.98
N VAL A 262 -18.71 13.12 -7.56
CA VAL A 262 -19.94 12.92 -8.29
C VAL A 262 -21.03 13.83 -7.72
N ILE A 263 -21.57 14.72 -8.54
CA ILE A 263 -22.70 15.57 -8.16
C ILE A 263 -23.96 14.72 -8.27
N SER A 264 -24.62 14.44 -7.14
CA SER A 264 -25.91 13.76 -7.16
C SER A 264 -26.95 14.62 -7.87
N ALA A 265 -27.61 14.04 -8.89
CA ALA A 265 -28.70 14.70 -9.62
C ALA A 265 -29.96 14.98 -8.74
N SER A 266 -29.98 14.46 -7.52
CA SER A 266 -31.13 14.55 -6.62
C SER A 266 -31.28 15.87 -5.84
N GLY A 267 -30.43 16.87 -6.06
CA GLY A 267 -30.66 18.28 -5.62
C GLY A 267 -30.98 18.53 -4.12
N LYS A 268 -30.96 17.53 -3.26
CA LYS A 268 -31.26 17.63 -1.83
C LYS A 268 -30.00 17.61 -0.99
N GLY A 269 -29.31 18.74 -0.96
CA GLY A 269 -28.17 18.95 -0.10
C GLY A 269 -27.58 20.33 -0.37
N GLY A 270 -27.99 21.33 0.39
CA GLY A 270 -27.51 22.71 0.29
C GLY A 270 -26.05 22.86 0.67
N GLY A 271 -25.16 22.44 -0.20
CA GLY A 271 -23.72 22.63 -0.09
C GLY A 271 -23.06 22.01 -1.31
N GLY A 272 -22.44 22.81 -2.18
CA GLY A 272 -21.95 22.46 -3.51
C GLY A 272 -20.77 21.48 -3.56
N GLY A 273 -20.77 20.40 -2.76
CA GLY A 273 -19.75 19.37 -2.71
C GLY A 273 -20.32 18.02 -3.19
N GLY A 274 -19.84 17.53 -4.35
CA GLY A 274 -20.17 16.19 -4.81
C GLY A 274 -19.61 15.10 -3.85
N GLU A 275 -20.24 13.91 -3.91
CA GLU A 275 -19.79 12.73 -3.18
C GLU A 275 -18.42 12.27 -3.70
N ASP A 276 -17.48 12.01 -2.77
CA ASP A 276 -16.14 11.51 -3.09
C ASP A 276 -16.21 9.98 -3.26
N VAL A 277 -16.06 9.51 -4.50
CA VAL A 277 -16.17 8.09 -4.85
C VAL A 277 -14.88 7.55 -5.43
N PHE A 278 -14.64 6.26 -5.22
CA PHE A 278 -13.55 5.55 -5.86
C PHE A 278 -13.86 5.34 -7.35
N ASP A 279 -12.96 5.80 -8.23
CA ASP A 279 -13.21 5.87 -9.67
C ASP A 279 -12.46 4.79 -10.46
N LEU A 280 -13.13 3.68 -10.73
CA LEU A 280 -12.57 2.58 -11.52
C LEU A 280 -12.16 3.00 -12.93
N SER A 281 -12.79 4.01 -13.52
CA SER A 281 -12.41 4.51 -14.85
C SER A 281 -10.99 5.10 -14.83
N LYS A 282 -10.63 5.81 -13.75
CA LYS A 282 -9.26 6.30 -13.55
C LYS A 282 -8.26 5.18 -13.27
N CYS A 283 -8.69 4.13 -12.55
CA CYS A 283 -7.86 2.95 -12.35
C CYS A 283 -7.54 2.28 -13.71
N TYR A 284 -8.56 2.10 -14.58
CA TYR A 284 -8.35 1.54 -15.91
C TYR A 284 -7.42 2.41 -16.76
N GLN A 285 -7.57 3.73 -16.77
CA GLN A 285 -6.66 4.63 -17.49
C GLN A 285 -5.20 4.45 -17.04
N CYS A 286 -4.96 4.27 -15.73
CA CYS A 286 -3.62 3.98 -15.23
C CYS A 286 -3.14 2.61 -15.67
N ILE A 287 -3.99 1.57 -15.59
CA ILE A 287 -3.66 0.20 -16.00
C ILE A 287 -3.26 0.17 -17.47
N ASP A 288 -4.09 0.75 -18.35
CA ASP A 288 -3.83 0.80 -19.80
C ASP A 288 -2.50 1.49 -20.10
N THR A 289 -2.26 2.64 -19.48
CA THR A 289 -0.99 3.37 -19.63
C THR A 289 0.22 2.53 -19.20
N ILE A 290 0.11 1.79 -18.08
CA ILE A 290 1.20 0.94 -17.58
C ILE A 290 1.39 -0.31 -18.46
N CYS A 291 0.31 -0.84 -19.05
CA CYS A 291 0.38 -1.89 -20.08
C CYS A 291 1.08 -1.40 -21.34
N GLU A 292 0.75 -0.20 -21.83
CA GLU A 292 1.42 0.42 -23.00
C GLU A 292 2.92 0.62 -22.77
N LEU A 293 3.34 0.86 -21.53
CA LEU A 293 4.75 0.93 -21.16
C LEU A 293 5.42 -0.45 -21.08
N GLY A 294 4.68 -1.54 -21.19
CA GLY A 294 5.19 -2.91 -21.07
C GLY A 294 5.58 -3.30 -19.64
N LEU A 295 5.17 -2.52 -18.63
CA LEU A 295 5.51 -2.79 -17.22
C LEU A 295 4.60 -3.84 -16.57
N ILE A 296 3.38 -4.00 -17.06
CA ILE A 296 2.49 -5.11 -16.73
C ILE A 296 1.95 -5.75 -18.01
N LYS A 297 1.57 -7.02 -17.93
CA LYS A 297 1.03 -7.74 -19.09
C LYS A 297 -0.44 -7.40 -19.29
N GLN A 298 -0.81 -7.21 -20.55
CA GLN A 298 -2.23 -7.22 -20.94
C GLN A 298 -2.82 -8.62 -20.76
N PRO A 299 -4.11 -8.74 -20.45
CA PRO A 299 -4.78 -10.04 -20.41
C PRO A 299 -4.71 -10.71 -21.78
N SER A 300 -4.35 -11.98 -21.82
CA SER A 300 -4.42 -12.75 -23.06
C SER A 300 -5.89 -12.99 -23.40
N GLY A 301 -6.41 -12.31 -24.43
CA GLY A 301 -7.72 -12.60 -25.01
C GLY A 301 -8.80 -11.52 -24.83
N LEU A 302 -8.46 -10.25 -24.83
CA LEU A 302 -9.39 -9.16 -25.14
C LEU A 302 -9.27 -8.79 -26.61
#